data_c3c6cc8bef883afab3bb5c0da33ac12a
#
_entry.id   c3c6cc8bef883afab3bb5c0da33ac12a
#
_cell.length_a   1.000
_cell.length_b   1.000
_cell.length_c   1.000
_cell.angle_alpha   90.00
_cell.angle_beta   90.00
_cell.angle_gamma   90.00
#
_symmetry.space_group_name_H-M   'P 1'
#
loop_
_entity.id
_entity.type
_entity.pdbx_description
1 polymer ?
#
loop_
_entity_poly.entity_id
_entity_poly.type
_entity_poly.pdbx_seq_one_letter_code
_entity_poly.pdbx_strand_id
1 'polypeptide(L)' 'MIDGIPGPIGRLIEELGKLPTIGPKTASRLAFFLLKSPPEQVASLAAALAALN' A
#
# COMPACT_ATOMS: atom_id res chain seq x y z
N MET A 1 8.76 -6.37 15.89
CA MET A 1 7.48 -6.64 15.38
C MET A 1 6.57 -5.43 15.31
N ILE A 2 5.78 -5.36 14.35
CA ILE A 2 4.94 -4.22 14.15
C ILE A 2 3.65 -4.43 14.86
N ASP A 3 3.51 -3.91 16.00
CA ASP A 3 2.36 -4.25 16.75
C ASP A 3 1.28 -3.28 16.63
N GLY A 4 1.25 -2.26 16.25
CA GLY A 4 0.17 -1.33 16.25
C GLY A 4 -0.48 -1.12 14.92
N ILE A 5 -0.02 -1.83 13.89
CA ILE A 5 -0.57 -1.63 12.55
C ILE A 5 -1.58 -2.73 12.26
N PRO A 6 -2.86 -2.40 12.07
CA PRO A 6 -3.86 -3.42 11.80
C PRO A 6 -3.67 -4.05 10.44
N GLY A 7 -4.20 -5.25 10.30
CA GLY A 7 -4.03 -6.14 9.20
C GLY A 7 -3.89 -5.56 7.81
N PRO A 8 -4.98 -5.06 7.21
CA PRO A 8 -4.90 -4.64 5.81
C PRO A 8 -3.92 -3.52 5.56
N ILE A 9 -3.88 -2.52 6.43
CA ILE A 9 -2.99 -1.40 6.22
C ILE A 9 -1.55 -1.81 6.48
N GLY A 10 -1.32 -2.64 7.50
CA GLY A 10 0.02 -3.16 7.78
C GLY A 10 0.54 -4.00 6.63
N ARG A 11 -0.32 -4.84 6.07
CA ARG A 11 0.02 -5.66 4.94
C ARG A 11 0.42 -4.81 3.74
N LEU A 12 -0.35 -3.76 3.49
CA LEU A 12 -0.06 -2.87 2.38
C LEU A 12 1.28 -2.17 2.55
N ILE A 13 1.57 -1.72 3.76
CA ILE A 13 2.86 -1.09 4.05
C ILE A 13 4.01 -2.06 3.75
N GLU A 14 3.86 -3.30 4.16
CA GLU A 14 4.88 -4.31 3.87
C GLU A 14 5.10 -4.49 2.38
N GLU A 15 4.01 -4.61 1.63
CA GLU A 15 4.13 -4.85 0.20
C GLU A 15 4.74 -3.66 -0.52
N LEU A 16 4.34 -2.46 -0.16
CA LEU A 16 4.91 -1.27 -0.76
C LEU A 16 6.40 -1.15 -0.44
N GLY A 17 6.79 -1.56 0.75
CA GLY A 17 8.19 -1.50 1.15
C GLY A 17 9.10 -2.42 0.38
N LYS A 18 8.55 -3.38 -0.35
CA LYS A 18 9.35 -4.26 -1.21
C LYS A 18 9.76 -3.60 -2.51
N LEU A 19 9.14 -2.49 -2.85
CA LEU A 19 9.42 -1.81 -4.12
C LEU A 19 10.72 -1.01 -4.02
N PRO A 20 11.48 -0.94 -5.12
CA PRO A 20 12.73 -0.19 -5.11
C PRO A 20 12.50 1.27 -4.73
N THR A 21 13.40 1.81 -3.98
CA THR A 21 13.40 3.20 -3.51
C THR A 21 12.32 3.54 -2.50
N ILE A 22 11.43 2.60 -2.18
CA ILE A 22 10.39 2.86 -1.20
C ILE A 22 10.82 2.29 0.15
N GLY A 23 11.24 3.16 1.04
CA GLY A 23 11.56 2.77 2.41
C GLY A 23 10.32 2.71 3.28
N PRO A 24 10.49 2.35 4.55
CA PRO A 24 9.35 2.19 5.46
C PRO A 24 8.52 3.45 5.63
N LYS A 25 9.17 4.59 5.69
CA LYS A 25 8.45 5.84 5.88
C LYS A 25 7.60 6.18 4.66
N THR A 26 8.16 6.03 3.49
CA THR A 26 7.43 6.29 2.26
C THR A 26 6.32 5.27 2.07
N ALA A 27 6.57 4.01 2.40
CA ALA A 27 5.54 2.99 2.30
C ALA A 27 4.34 3.33 3.18
N SER A 28 4.59 3.77 4.40
CA SER A 28 3.52 4.17 5.30
C SER A 28 2.73 5.35 4.76
N ARG A 29 3.43 6.33 4.22
CA ARG A 29 2.77 7.52 3.67
C ARG A 29 1.88 7.17 2.50
N LEU A 30 2.37 6.30 1.63
CA LEU A 30 1.58 5.88 0.47
C LEU A 30 0.37 5.06 0.90
N ALA A 31 0.55 4.18 1.86
CA ALA A 31 -0.55 3.36 2.35
C ALA A 31 -1.66 4.23 2.93
N PHE A 32 -1.29 5.21 3.75
CA PHE A 32 -2.29 6.08 4.33
C PHE A 32 -2.92 7.01 3.30
N PHE A 33 -2.17 7.40 2.30
CA PHE A 33 -2.74 8.15 1.18
C PHE A 33 -3.83 7.32 0.48
N LEU A 34 -3.53 6.07 0.21
CA LEU A 34 -4.50 5.20 -0.46
C LEU A 34 -5.72 4.92 0.42
N LEU A 35 -5.52 4.84 1.71
CA LEU A 35 -6.62 4.63 2.63
C LEU A 35 -7.65 5.74 2.53
N LYS A 36 -7.22 6.95 2.25
CA LYS A 36 -8.10 8.09 2.12
C LYS A 36 -8.55 8.35 0.70
N SER A 37 -8.02 7.61 -0.25
CA SER A 37 -8.35 7.82 -1.66
C SER A 37 -9.73 7.26 -1.98
N PRO A 38 -10.39 7.77 -3.03
CA PRO A 38 -11.66 7.21 -3.45
C PRO A 38 -11.54 5.74 -3.80
N PRO A 39 -12.54 4.93 -3.48
CA PRO A 39 -12.48 3.50 -3.79
C PRO A 39 -12.22 3.18 -5.25
N GLU A 40 -12.73 3.99 -6.15
CA GLU A 40 -12.51 3.77 -7.57
C GLU A 40 -11.04 3.91 -7.94
N GLN A 41 -10.35 4.85 -7.32
CA GLN A 41 -8.94 5.05 -7.59
C GLN A 41 -8.12 3.86 -7.10
N VAL A 42 -8.45 3.37 -5.92
CA VAL A 42 -7.76 2.21 -5.36
C VAL A 42 -8.02 0.98 -6.21
N ALA A 43 -9.26 0.77 -6.63
CA ALA A 43 -9.61 -0.37 -7.46
C ALA A 43 -8.90 -0.31 -8.80
N SER A 44 -8.77 0.87 -9.37
CA SER A 44 -8.08 1.04 -10.65
C SER A 44 -6.60 0.67 -10.52
N LEU A 45 -5.97 1.12 -9.45
CA LEU A 45 -4.57 0.77 -9.22
C LEU A 45 -4.41 -0.73 -9.01
N ALA A 46 -5.29 -1.32 -8.23
CA ALA A 46 -5.23 -2.76 -7.97
C ALA A 46 -5.38 -3.56 -9.26
N ALA A 47 -6.30 -3.15 -10.10
CA ALA A 47 -6.52 -3.83 -11.38
C ALA A 47 -5.31 -3.71 -12.29
N ALA A 48 -4.72 -2.53 -12.33
CA ALA A 48 -3.53 -2.31 -13.15
C ALA A 48 -2.37 -3.18 -12.68
N LEU A 49 -2.18 -3.28 -11.36
CA LEU A 49 -1.14 -4.13 -10.82
C LEU A 49 -1.37 -5.59 -11.17
N ALA A 50 -2.59 -6.05 -11.01
CA ALA A 50 -2.91 -7.45 -11.29
C ALA A 50 -2.75 -7.78 -12.76
N ALA A 51 -2.94 -6.80 -13.63
CA ALA A 51 -2.84 -7.02 -15.07
C ALA A 51 -1.41 -7.21 -15.56
N LEU A 52 -0.42 -6.97 -14.71
CA LEU A 52 0.97 -7.14 -15.13
C LEU A 52 1.35 -8.59 -15.35
N ASN A 53 0.61 -9.51 -14.77
CA ASN A 53 0.93 -10.94 -14.93
C ASN A 53 0.12 -11.59 -16.01
#